data_fe5cf823bfcd359c784fbecf5c14b608
#
_entry.id   fe5cf823bfcd359c784fbecf5c14b608
#
_cell.length_a   1.000
_cell.length_b   1.000
_cell.length_c   1.000
_cell.angle_alpha   90.00
_cell.angle_beta   90.00
_cell.angle_gamma   90.00
#
_symmetry.space_group_name_H-M   'P 1'
#
loop_
_entity.id
_entity.type
_entity.pdbx_description
1 polymer ?
#
loop_
_entity_poly.entity_id
_entity_poly.type
_entity_poly.pdbx_seq_one_letter_code
_entity_poly.pdbx_strand_id
1 'polypeptide(L)'
;MATVTHSGCQPLNFLEEVILIQTIRFVMRSFVCFALCSCLLAQAQKGPIQLAMIEGMSGPFANTGEAVLRNLVWAVERVNARGGVATADGKRLLVLNRYDSKGQNEEALTSLRAAIDAGAQYVFQGNSSANAAVLMDAIQKHNEREPNKRVLFLNYSAVDPALTQEKCNFWHFRFDAHADMRMTALMQVLKQDIKLKSVYLIGQDYSFGQAVLREAKQQLTSLRPDIQISGDELHPMGRVKDFLPYASKIKASGAQAVITGNWGNDLTLLVKAAKEVGFDGKFYTFYGNALGAPAAMGDAGVGKVLAVAEWMPNVAGAESVKFYQAFKQRFDKPSEDYVHLRMQLMMEALVQAIERAGSSEPLAVALQLEKAEVSMGGQRGKMRAQDHQFQQPLVVGIMAKQGGVEVPFDVEGSGYGFKTVKQFKANEVEMPSSCKMVRPAS
;
A
#
# COMPACT_ATOMS: atom_id res chain seq x y z
N MET A 1 105.15 -25.36 21.44
CA MET A 1 104.65 -26.40 20.54
C MET A 1 103.13 -26.35 20.67
N ALA A 2 102.41 -25.77 19.73
CA ALA A 2 100.97 -25.79 19.69
C ALA A 2 100.56 -25.92 18.22
N THR A 3 99.91 -26.99 17.84
CA THR A 3 99.46 -27.35 16.51
C THR A 3 98.09 -26.71 16.29
N VAL A 4 97.95 -25.93 15.22
CA VAL A 4 96.69 -25.32 14.73
C VAL A 4 96.06 -26.33 13.78
N THR A 5 94.86 -26.75 14.06
CA THR A 5 93.99 -27.49 13.10
C THR A 5 93.08 -26.55 12.30
N HIS A 6 93.24 -26.52 11.01
CA HIS A 6 92.32 -25.86 10.09
C HIS A 6 91.03 -26.66 9.96
N SER A 7 89.92 -26.02 10.11
CA SER A 7 88.61 -26.51 9.81
C SER A 7 88.19 -25.92 8.44
N GLY A 8 88.00 -26.80 7.43
CA GLY A 8 87.64 -26.37 6.08
C GLY A 8 86.15 -26.07 5.94
N CYS A 9 85.79 -24.88 5.44
CA CYS A 9 84.50 -24.55 4.90
C CYS A 9 84.31 -25.21 3.55
N GLN A 10 83.39 -26.08 3.36
CA GLN A 10 82.91 -26.52 2.05
C GLN A 10 82.02 -25.47 1.40
N PRO A 11 82.12 -25.16 0.13
CA PRO A 11 81.22 -24.26 -0.57
C PRO A 11 79.90 -24.99 -0.86
N LEU A 12 78.79 -24.41 -0.45
CA LEU A 12 77.44 -24.81 -0.86
C LEU A 12 77.33 -24.72 -2.39
N ASN A 13 76.78 -25.75 -2.96
CA ASN A 13 76.63 -25.89 -4.42
C ASN A 13 75.73 -24.76 -4.96
N PHE A 14 76.22 -23.95 -5.86
CA PHE A 14 75.56 -22.85 -6.56
C PHE A 14 74.25 -23.29 -7.26
N LEU A 15 74.11 -24.59 -7.56
CA LEU A 15 72.86 -25.15 -8.13
C LEU A 15 71.72 -25.26 -7.15
N GLU A 16 71.94 -25.52 -5.86
CA GLU A 16 70.87 -25.63 -4.84
C GLU A 16 70.28 -24.25 -4.50
N GLU A 17 71.11 -23.20 -4.45
CA GLU A 17 70.60 -21.83 -4.21
C GLU A 17 69.74 -21.33 -5.37
N VAL A 18 70.10 -21.64 -6.64
CA VAL A 18 69.34 -21.23 -7.79
C VAL A 18 67.97 -21.95 -7.86
N ILE A 19 67.92 -23.22 -7.49
CA ILE A 19 66.67 -24.01 -7.44
C ILE A 19 65.78 -23.50 -6.31
N LEU A 20 66.35 -23.20 -5.14
CA LEU A 20 65.57 -22.65 -3.99
C LEU A 20 64.98 -21.29 -4.33
N ILE A 21 65.76 -20.39 -4.96
CA ILE A 21 65.27 -19.05 -5.37
C ILE A 21 64.18 -19.15 -6.48
N GLN A 22 64.33 -20.06 -7.41
CA GLN A 22 63.32 -20.28 -8.44
C GLN A 22 62.01 -20.86 -7.86
N THR A 23 62.10 -21.81 -6.94
CA THR A 23 60.97 -22.41 -6.25
C THR A 23 60.20 -21.38 -5.40
N ILE A 24 60.93 -20.54 -4.64
CA ILE A 24 60.34 -19.46 -3.84
C ILE A 24 59.61 -18.42 -4.74
N ARG A 25 60.25 -18.05 -5.88
CA ARG A 25 59.65 -17.13 -6.83
C ARG A 25 58.41 -17.72 -7.52
N PHE A 26 58.36 -19.01 -7.78
CA PHE A 26 57.19 -19.69 -8.37
C PHE A 26 56.06 -19.80 -7.35
N VAL A 27 56.32 -20.16 -6.09
CA VAL A 27 55.34 -20.22 -4.98
C VAL A 27 54.79 -18.83 -4.70
N MET A 28 55.63 -17.78 -4.63
CA MET A 28 55.16 -16.41 -4.42
C MET A 28 54.32 -15.88 -5.61
N ARG A 29 54.68 -16.19 -6.87
CA ARG A 29 53.86 -15.83 -8.03
C ARG A 29 52.51 -16.56 -8.03
N SER A 30 52.46 -17.83 -7.65
CA SER A 30 51.22 -18.59 -7.51
C SER A 30 50.33 -18.06 -6.39
N PHE A 31 50.90 -17.65 -5.25
CA PHE A 31 50.16 -17.06 -4.13
C PHE A 31 49.62 -15.67 -4.48
N VAL A 32 50.37 -14.84 -5.19
CA VAL A 32 49.92 -13.50 -5.66
C VAL A 32 48.83 -13.62 -6.71
N CYS A 33 48.92 -14.58 -7.63
CA CYS A 33 47.84 -14.86 -8.62
C CYS A 33 46.58 -15.38 -7.92
N PHE A 34 46.70 -16.24 -6.91
CA PHE A 34 45.53 -16.75 -6.16
C PHE A 34 44.88 -15.66 -5.29
N ALA A 35 45.67 -14.78 -4.67
CA ALA A 35 45.17 -13.62 -3.92
C ALA A 35 44.50 -12.58 -4.84
N LEU A 36 45.04 -12.32 -6.03
CA LEU A 36 44.43 -11.44 -7.02
C LEU A 36 43.17 -12.03 -7.66
N CYS A 37 43.08 -13.34 -7.90
CA CYS A 37 41.85 -14.01 -8.32
C CYS A 37 40.77 -14.01 -7.24
N SER A 38 41.13 -14.12 -5.97
CA SER A 38 40.17 -14.05 -4.84
C SER A 38 39.61 -12.63 -4.64
N CYS A 39 40.37 -11.58 -4.95
CA CYS A 39 39.91 -10.19 -4.91
C CYS A 39 38.99 -9.80 -6.10
N LEU A 40 39.08 -10.48 -7.21
CA LEU A 40 38.22 -10.20 -8.39
C LEU A 40 36.81 -10.84 -8.28
N LEU A 41 36.59 -11.71 -7.30
CA LEU A 41 35.26 -12.33 -7.03
C LEU A 41 34.47 -11.66 -5.91
N ALA A 42 34.99 -10.63 -5.27
CA ALA A 42 34.16 -9.75 -4.45
C ALA A 42 33.32 -8.85 -5.40
N GLN A 43 32.31 -9.43 -6.04
CA GLN A 43 31.24 -8.63 -6.64
C GLN A 43 30.74 -7.69 -5.55
N ALA A 44 30.91 -6.39 -5.73
CA ALA A 44 30.42 -5.40 -4.80
C ALA A 44 28.92 -5.63 -4.66
N GLN A 45 28.52 -6.23 -3.53
CA GLN A 45 27.11 -6.49 -3.23
C GLN A 45 26.38 -5.16 -3.31
N LYS A 46 25.46 -5.02 -4.25
CA LYS A 46 24.68 -3.77 -4.38
C LYS A 46 24.01 -3.47 -3.04
N GLY A 47 24.04 -2.21 -2.63
CA GLY A 47 23.42 -1.75 -1.38
C GLY A 47 21.93 -2.10 -1.30
N PRO A 48 21.26 -1.78 -0.19
CA PRO A 48 19.83 -2.06 -0.01
C PRO A 48 18.98 -1.40 -1.10
N ILE A 49 17.80 -1.96 -1.35
CA ILE A 49 16.81 -1.38 -2.26
C ILE A 49 16.09 -0.25 -1.53
N GLN A 50 16.16 0.97 -2.07
CA GLN A 50 15.59 2.16 -1.46
C GLN A 50 14.12 2.32 -1.84
N LEU A 51 13.27 2.38 -0.83
CA LEU A 51 11.83 2.61 -0.92
C LEU A 51 11.52 3.99 -0.34
N ALA A 52 10.60 4.73 -0.94
CA ALA A 52 10.16 6.02 -0.44
C ALA A 52 8.65 6.01 -0.19
N MET A 53 8.22 6.29 1.03
CA MET A 53 6.82 6.59 1.36
C MET A 53 6.63 8.10 1.36
N ILE A 54 5.71 8.61 0.55
CA ILE A 54 5.36 10.04 0.47
C ILE A 54 3.91 10.21 0.91
N GLU A 55 3.69 10.66 2.15
CA GLU A 55 2.34 10.78 2.72
C GLU A 55 2.16 12.03 3.57
N GLY A 56 0.92 12.38 3.88
CA GLY A 56 0.62 13.38 4.90
C GLY A 56 0.89 12.80 6.29
N MET A 57 2.07 13.12 6.84
CA MET A 57 2.51 12.66 8.16
C MET A 57 2.26 13.72 9.25
N SER A 58 1.75 14.89 8.87
CA SER A 58 1.43 16.01 9.76
C SER A 58 0.05 16.60 9.46
N GLY A 59 -0.46 17.47 10.37
CA GLY A 59 -1.75 18.15 10.22
C GLY A 59 -2.95 17.18 10.27
N PRO A 60 -4.03 17.45 9.50
CA PRO A 60 -5.29 16.68 9.57
C PRO A 60 -5.16 15.21 9.17
N PHE A 61 -4.07 14.85 8.50
CA PHE A 61 -3.83 13.51 7.94
C PHE A 61 -2.82 12.68 8.74
N ALA A 62 -2.22 13.24 9.81
CA ALA A 62 -1.15 12.62 10.58
C ALA A 62 -1.50 11.20 11.05
N ASN A 63 -2.67 11.00 11.63
CA ASN A 63 -3.10 9.69 12.13
C ASN A 63 -3.17 8.64 11.02
N THR A 64 -3.72 9.01 9.86
CA THR A 64 -3.80 8.11 8.69
C THR A 64 -2.40 7.85 8.12
N GLY A 65 -1.55 8.87 8.06
CA GLY A 65 -0.15 8.74 7.63
C GLY A 65 0.63 7.75 8.51
N GLU A 66 0.54 7.89 9.84
CA GLU A 66 1.18 6.98 10.79
C GLU A 66 0.63 5.54 10.69
N ALA A 67 -0.67 5.37 10.48
CA ALA A 67 -1.28 4.05 10.33
C ALA A 67 -0.74 3.32 9.08
N VAL A 68 -0.63 4.01 7.94
CA VAL A 68 -0.07 3.40 6.73
C VAL A 68 1.45 3.19 6.83
N LEU A 69 2.18 4.06 7.53
CA LEU A 69 3.60 3.86 7.80
C LEU A 69 3.84 2.55 8.56
N ARG A 70 3.07 2.28 9.62
CA ARG A 70 3.17 1.02 10.39
C ARG A 70 3.00 -0.21 9.47
N ASN A 71 2.01 -0.17 8.57
CA ASN A 71 1.79 -1.26 7.62
C ASN A 71 2.97 -1.48 6.66
N LEU A 72 3.57 -0.41 6.14
CA LEU A 72 4.74 -0.50 5.26
C LEU A 72 5.99 -0.96 6.04
N VAL A 73 6.20 -0.45 7.26
CA VAL A 73 7.29 -0.90 8.14
C VAL A 73 7.17 -2.40 8.39
N TRP A 74 5.99 -2.88 8.76
CA TRP A 74 5.77 -4.31 8.98
C TRP A 74 6.01 -5.14 7.72
N ALA A 75 5.57 -4.65 6.56
CA ALA A 75 5.82 -5.32 5.28
C ALA A 75 7.33 -5.45 4.99
N VAL A 76 8.09 -4.37 5.20
CA VAL A 76 9.55 -4.37 5.04
C VAL A 76 10.23 -5.29 6.06
N GLU A 77 9.83 -5.24 7.33
CA GLU A 77 10.36 -6.12 8.39
C GLU A 77 10.17 -7.60 8.03
N ARG A 78 8.98 -7.97 7.54
CA ARG A 78 8.67 -9.36 7.13
C ARG A 78 9.54 -9.83 5.95
N VAL A 79 9.82 -8.96 4.99
CA VAL A 79 10.72 -9.27 3.87
C VAL A 79 12.15 -9.41 4.38
N ASN A 80 12.63 -8.47 5.17
CA ASN A 80 14.00 -8.46 5.68
C ASN A 80 14.28 -9.62 6.65
N ALA A 81 13.29 -10.03 7.45
CA ALA A 81 13.41 -11.17 8.36
C ALA A 81 13.65 -12.51 7.64
N ARG A 82 13.23 -12.65 6.38
CA ARG A 82 13.52 -13.82 5.53
C ARG A 82 14.78 -13.65 4.67
N GLY A 83 15.59 -12.63 4.96
CA GLY A 83 16.89 -12.37 4.31
C GLY A 83 16.82 -11.39 3.15
N GLY A 84 15.71 -10.63 3.00
CA GLY A 84 15.53 -9.64 1.93
C GLY A 84 15.08 -10.26 0.61
N VAL A 85 15.34 -9.57 -0.49
CA VAL A 85 14.88 -9.88 -1.85
C VAL A 85 16.04 -10.47 -2.67
N ALA A 86 15.82 -11.58 -3.34
CA ALA A 86 16.83 -12.21 -4.19
C ALA A 86 16.93 -11.48 -5.55
N THR A 87 18.16 -11.14 -5.95
CA THR A 87 18.50 -10.59 -7.26
C THR A 87 19.65 -11.38 -7.86
N ALA A 88 19.97 -11.17 -9.14
CA ALA A 88 21.14 -11.78 -9.77
C ALA A 88 22.47 -11.43 -9.05
N ASP A 89 22.51 -10.27 -8.38
CA ASP A 89 23.68 -9.80 -7.62
C ASP A 89 23.68 -10.26 -6.15
N GLY A 90 22.74 -11.15 -5.76
CA GLY A 90 22.59 -11.65 -4.39
C GLY A 90 21.34 -11.09 -3.68
N LYS A 91 21.21 -11.40 -2.40
CA LYS A 91 20.10 -10.93 -1.57
C LYS A 91 20.32 -9.48 -1.12
N ARG A 92 19.27 -8.67 -1.23
CA ARG A 92 19.29 -7.26 -0.86
C ARG A 92 18.17 -6.95 0.15
N LEU A 93 18.49 -6.21 1.20
CA LEU A 93 17.50 -5.74 2.16
C LEU A 93 16.71 -4.56 1.57
N LEU A 94 15.50 -4.37 2.07
CA LEU A 94 14.67 -3.20 1.78
C LEU A 94 14.91 -2.13 2.86
N VAL A 95 15.00 -0.86 2.45
CA VAL A 95 15.05 0.29 3.36
C VAL A 95 13.93 1.25 2.99
N LEU A 96 13.06 1.54 3.96
CA LEU A 96 11.93 2.46 3.78
C LEU A 96 12.27 3.84 4.35
N ASN A 97 12.30 4.84 3.48
CA ASN A 97 12.43 6.24 3.85
C ASN A 97 11.06 6.92 3.81
N ARG A 98 10.77 7.77 4.78
CA ARG A 98 9.52 8.50 4.88
C ARG A 98 9.69 9.97 4.53
N TYR A 99 8.72 10.52 3.80
CA TYR A 99 8.67 11.92 3.39
C TYR A 99 7.27 12.47 3.69
N ASP A 100 7.22 13.61 4.39
CA ASP A 100 5.95 14.25 4.75
C ASP A 100 5.49 15.20 3.65
N SER A 101 4.42 14.85 2.95
CA SER A 101 3.78 15.71 1.96
C SER A 101 2.84 16.74 2.59
N LYS A 102 2.61 16.69 3.89
CA LYS A 102 1.61 17.51 4.60
C LYS A 102 0.20 17.45 3.96
N GLY A 103 -0.03 16.46 3.10
CA GLY A 103 -1.24 16.35 2.28
C GLY A 103 -1.35 17.40 1.16
N GLN A 104 -0.24 18.09 0.80
CA GLN A 104 -0.19 19.13 -0.23
C GLN A 104 0.54 18.63 -1.48
N ASN A 105 0.07 19.03 -2.66
CA ASN A 105 0.64 18.60 -3.94
C ASN A 105 2.09 19.09 -4.14
N GLU A 106 2.39 20.34 -3.79
CA GLU A 106 3.71 20.93 -3.92
C GLU A 106 4.74 20.24 -3.01
N GLU A 107 4.34 19.91 -1.79
CA GLU A 107 5.18 19.19 -0.83
C GLU A 107 5.40 17.73 -1.28
N ALA A 108 4.37 17.08 -1.87
CA ALA A 108 4.52 15.76 -2.45
C ALA A 108 5.54 15.74 -3.60
N LEU A 109 5.52 16.75 -4.49
CA LEU A 109 6.49 16.88 -5.57
C LEU A 109 7.91 17.19 -5.07
N THR A 110 8.03 18.00 -4.01
CA THR A 110 9.31 18.27 -3.36
C THR A 110 9.87 17.00 -2.71
N SER A 111 9.03 16.25 -2.01
CA SER A 111 9.36 14.96 -1.41
C SER A 111 9.79 13.93 -2.47
N LEU A 112 9.12 13.89 -3.62
CA LEU A 112 9.50 13.01 -4.73
C LEU A 112 10.92 13.32 -5.24
N ARG A 113 11.25 14.59 -5.46
CA ARG A 113 12.61 14.99 -5.88
C ARG A 113 13.66 14.52 -4.85
N ALA A 114 13.42 14.81 -3.57
CA ALA A 114 14.33 14.39 -2.51
C ALA A 114 14.47 12.87 -2.42
N ALA A 115 13.40 12.11 -2.62
CA ALA A 115 13.42 10.66 -2.64
C ALA A 115 14.25 10.11 -3.82
N ILE A 116 14.08 10.67 -5.01
CA ILE A 116 14.86 10.30 -6.21
C ILE A 116 16.35 10.61 -6.02
N ASP A 117 16.67 11.78 -5.49
CA ASP A 117 18.05 12.18 -5.20
C ASP A 117 18.70 11.27 -4.15
N ALA A 118 17.92 10.73 -3.21
CA ALA A 118 18.35 9.71 -2.25
C ALA A 118 18.41 8.28 -2.82
N GLY A 119 18.13 8.09 -4.11
CA GLY A 119 18.23 6.81 -4.81
C GLY A 119 17.00 5.91 -4.67
N ALA A 120 15.83 6.45 -4.32
CA ALA A 120 14.60 5.66 -4.27
C ALA A 120 14.20 5.15 -5.66
N GLN A 121 13.97 3.85 -5.77
CA GLN A 121 13.51 3.19 -6.99
C GLN A 121 11.99 2.94 -6.98
N TYR A 122 11.38 2.91 -5.80
CA TYR A 122 9.97 2.62 -5.59
C TYR A 122 9.36 3.66 -4.66
N VAL A 123 8.31 4.31 -5.11
CA VAL A 123 7.54 5.31 -4.37
C VAL A 123 6.20 4.71 -3.95
N PHE A 124 5.85 4.86 -2.69
CA PHE A 124 4.58 4.44 -2.11
C PHE A 124 3.78 5.67 -1.68
N GLN A 125 2.54 5.74 -2.13
CA GLN A 125 1.58 6.77 -1.71
C GLN A 125 0.16 6.24 -1.93
N GLY A 126 -0.82 6.66 -1.12
CA GLY A 126 -2.17 6.17 -1.28
C GLY A 126 -3.27 6.97 -0.56
N ASN A 127 -2.95 7.83 0.39
CA ASN A 127 -3.99 8.52 1.17
C ASN A 127 -4.65 9.69 0.43
N SER A 128 -4.11 10.15 -0.70
CA SER A 128 -4.69 11.25 -1.47
C SER A 128 -4.62 11.00 -2.96
N SER A 129 -5.77 10.91 -3.61
CA SER A 129 -5.84 10.80 -5.09
C SER A 129 -5.30 12.04 -5.80
N ALA A 130 -5.36 13.22 -5.17
CA ALA A 130 -4.75 14.43 -5.72
C ALA A 130 -3.22 14.35 -5.70
N ASN A 131 -2.63 13.92 -4.57
CA ASN A 131 -1.18 13.69 -4.51
C ASN A 131 -0.76 12.56 -5.47
N ALA A 132 -1.53 11.47 -5.56
CA ALA A 132 -1.26 10.37 -6.49
C ALA A 132 -1.18 10.87 -7.94
N ALA A 133 -2.14 11.69 -8.38
CA ALA A 133 -2.19 12.22 -9.73
C ALA A 133 -0.95 13.06 -10.07
N VAL A 134 -0.53 13.98 -9.20
CA VAL A 134 0.66 14.82 -9.46
C VAL A 134 1.95 14.00 -9.39
N LEU A 135 2.03 12.99 -8.52
CA LEU A 135 3.17 12.07 -8.47
C LEU A 135 3.27 11.23 -9.74
N MET A 136 2.14 10.70 -10.25
CA MET A 136 2.09 9.95 -11.50
C MET A 136 2.65 10.77 -12.68
N ASP A 137 2.18 12.01 -12.85
CA ASP A 137 2.64 12.91 -13.90
C ASP A 137 4.14 13.25 -13.77
N ALA A 138 4.60 13.49 -12.55
CA ALA A 138 5.98 13.83 -12.29
C ALA A 138 6.93 12.63 -12.54
N ILE A 139 6.53 11.42 -12.12
CA ILE A 139 7.29 10.19 -12.34
C ILE A 139 7.35 9.86 -13.82
N GLN A 140 6.24 9.99 -14.56
CA GLN A 140 6.23 9.80 -16.02
C GLN A 140 7.27 10.68 -16.69
N LYS A 141 7.23 11.99 -16.42
CA LYS A 141 8.15 12.98 -16.99
C LYS A 141 9.62 12.75 -16.56
N HIS A 142 9.83 12.30 -15.31
CA HIS A 142 11.15 11.94 -14.82
C HIS A 142 11.72 10.74 -15.57
N ASN A 143 10.94 9.65 -15.66
CA ASN A 143 11.36 8.40 -16.28
C ASN A 143 11.65 8.53 -17.80
N GLU A 144 10.97 9.48 -18.48
CA GLU A 144 11.24 9.84 -19.87
C GLU A 144 12.58 10.57 -20.03
N ARG A 145 12.93 11.46 -19.09
CA ARG A 145 14.15 12.27 -19.14
C ARG A 145 15.38 11.55 -18.60
N GLU A 146 15.20 10.69 -17.59
CA GLU A 146 16.25 10.02 -16.84
C GLU A 146 16.08 8.49 -16.87
N PRO A 147 16.24 7.85 -18.05
CA PRO A 147 15.96 6.42 -18.22
C PRO A 147 16.84 5.50 -17.35
N ASN A 148 17.98 6.00 -16.87
CA ASN A 148 18.88 5.27 -15.98
C ASN A 148 18.54 5.44 -14.48
N LYS A 149 17.57 6.33 -14.13
CA LYS A 149 17.13 6.61 -12.78
C LYS A 149 15.60 6.49 -12.63
N ARG A 150 15.02 5.55 -13.36
CA ARG A 150 13.57 5.34 -13.35
C ARG A 150 13.04 5.01 -11.96
N VAL A 151 11.79 5.36 -11.75
CA VAL A 151 11.05 5.12 -10.50
C VAL A 151 9.71 4.48 -10.82
N LEU A 152 9.27 3.52 -10.00
CA LEU A 152 7.91 2.99 -10.01
C LEU A 152 7.08 3.58 -8.90
N PHE A 153 5.82 3.84 -9.19
CA PHE A 153 4.83 4.28 -8.22
C PHE A 153 3.86 3.13 -7.87
N LEU A 154 3.87 2.71 -6.60
CA LEU A 154 2.97 1.72 -6.03
C LEU A 154 1.94 2.43 -5.16
N ASN A 155 0.72 2.47 -5.65
CA ASN A 155 -0.41 3.12 -5.02
C ASN A 155 -1.22 2.07 -4.23
N TYR A 156 -1.27 2.23 -2.91
CA TYR A 156 -1.96 1.27 -2.05
C TYR A 156 -3.38 1.68 -1.65
N SER A 157 -3.84 2.91 -1.95
CA SER A 157 -5.15 3.38 -1.45
C SER A 157 -5.74 4.63 -2.14
N ALA A 158 -5.05 5.28 -3.07
CA ALA A 158 -5.63 6.40 -3.84
C ALA A 158 -6.57 5.83 -4.90
N VAL A 159 -7.86 5.96 -4.65
CA VAL A 159 -8.89 5.17 -5.34
C VAL A 159 -9.77 5.96 -6.32
N ASP A 160 -9.33 7.16 -6.74
CA ASP A 160 -9.94 7.84 -7.89
C ASP A 160 -9.85 6.91 -9.12
N PRO A 161 -10.97 6.57 -9.77
CA PRO A 161 -10.97 5.68 -10.94
C PRO A 161 -10.08 6.16 -12.06
N ALA A 162 -10.01 7.47 -12.30
CA ALA A 162 -9.23 8.09 -13.36
C ALA A 162 -7.77 7.63 -13.38
N LEU A 163 -7.17 7.34 -12.21
CA LEU A 163 -5.75 6.99 -12.07
C LEU A 163 -5.36 5.66 -12.77
N THR A 164 -6.32 4.76 -13.00
CA THR A 164 -6.13 3.52 -13.78
C THR A 164 -7.07 3.43 -14.98
N GLN A 165 -7.79 4.50 -15.28
CA GLN A 165 -8.66 4.63 -16.45
C GLN A 165 -8.03 5.63 -17.44
N GLU A 166 -8.65 6.79 -17.66
CA GLU A 166 -8.19 7.78 -18.64
C GLU A 166 -6.84 8.43 -18.35
N LYS A 167 -6.39 8.41 -17.08
CA LYS A 167 -5.07 8.93 -16.64
C LYS A 167 -4.03 7.84 -16.39
N CYS A 168 -4.34 6.59 -16.77
CA CYS A 168 -3.41 5.49 -16.55
C CYS A 168 -2.04 5.75 -17.19
N ASN A 169 -0.97 5.33 -16.53
CA ASN A 169 0.36 5.31 -17.11
C ASN A 169 1.15 4.08 -16.70
N PHE A 170 2.19 3.74 -17.45
CA PHE A 170 2.96 2.51 -17.29
C PHE A 170 3.69 2.41 -15.95
N TRP A 171 4.06 3.53 -15.33
CA TRP A 171 4.87 3.57 -14.11
C TRP A 171 4.05 3.54 -12.82
N HIS A 172 2.71 3.44 -12.92
CA HIS A 172 1.79 3.43 -11.79
C HIS A 172 1.08 2.09 -11.66
N PHE A 173 1.11 1.48 -10.47
CA PHE A 173 0.44 0.23 -10.11
C PHE A 173 -0.44 0.46 -8.90
N ARG A 174 -1.76 0.20 -9.02
CA ARG A 174 -2.70 0.36 -7.91
C ARG A 174 -3.11 -0.98 -7.32
N PHE A 175 -2.96 -1.09 -5.98
CA PHE A 175 -3.25 -2.30 -5.22
C PHE A 175 -4.55 -2.24 -4.41
N ASP A 176 -5.31 -1.15 -4.47
CA ASP A 176 -6.64 -1.05 -3.87
C ASP A 176 -7.73 -1.01 -4.96
N ALA A 177 -8.93 -1.47 -4.63
CA ALA A 177 -10.09 -1.34 -5.50
C ALA A 177 -10.47 0.14 -5.62
N HIS A 178 -10.68 0.63 -6.86
CA HIS A 178 -11.08 2.02 -7.07
C HIS A 178 -12.54 2.28 -6.66
N ALA A 179 -12.92 3.57 -6.63
CA ALA A 179 -14.21 4.00 -6.10
C ALA A 179 -15.40 3.28 -6.73
N ASP A 180 -15.39 3.06 -8.06
CA ASP A 180 -16.51 2.42 -8.74
C ASP A 180 -16.63 0.93 -8.36
N MET A 181 -15.50 0.20 -8.20
CA MET A 181 -15.49 -1.18 -7.70
C MET A 181 -16.05 -1.26 -6.27
N ARG A 182 -15.64 -0.33 -5.39
CA ARG A 182 -16.14 -0.25 -4.01
C ARG A 182 -17.62 0.10 -3.97
N MET A 183 -18.04 1.06 -4.79
CA MET A 183 -19.46 1.44 -4.92
C MET A 183 -20.31 0.27 -5.41
N THR A 184 -19.83 -0.49 -6.38
CA THR A 184 -20.52 -1.70 -6.87
C THR A 184 -20.76 -2.70 -5.74
N ALA A 185 -19.77 -2.96 -4.90
CA ALA A 185 -19.94 -3.84 -3.74
C ALA A 185 -20.98 -3.31 -2.74
N LEU A 186 -20.93 -2.01 -2.41
CA LEU A 186 -21.91 -1.37 -1.52
C LEU A 186 -23.31 -1.40 -2.08
N MET A 187 -23.48 -1.09 -3.38
CA MET A 187 -24.78 -1.09 -4.05
C MET A 187 -25.40 -2.48 -4.16
N GLN A 188 -24.59 -3.54 -4.31
CA GLN A 188 -25.07 -4.92 -4.25
C GLN A 188 -25.64 -5.31 -2.87
N VAL A 189 -25.17 -4.68 -1.81
CA VAL A 189 -25.74 -4.83 -0.45
C VAL A 189 -26.93 -3.90 -0.25
N LEU A 190 -26.80 -2.62 -0.63
CA LEU A 190 -27.87 -1.62 -0.52
C LEU A 190 -29.16 -2.04 -1.22
N LYS A 191 -29.05 -2.62 -2.41
CA LYS A 191 -30.21 -3.04 -3.21
C LYS A 191 -31.08 -4.10 -2.50
N GLN A 192 -30.54 -4.81 -1.52
CA GLN A 192 -31.30 -5.79 -0.73
C GLN A 192 -32.18 -5.11 0.35
N ASP A 193 -31.90 -3.86 0.67
CA ASP A 193 -32.70 -3.10 1.65
C ASP A 193 -33.91 -2.47 0.96
N ILE A 194 -34.98 -3.27 0.82
CA ILE A 194 -36.23 -2.84 0.16
C ILE A 194 -36.98 -1.73 0.90
N LYS A 195 -36.66 -1.52 2.18
CA LYS A 195 -37.28 -0.48 3.02
C LYS A 195 -36.60 0.87 2.81
N LEU A 196 -35.40 0.91 2.28
CA LEU A 196 -34.67 2.14 1.98
C LEU A 196 -35.31 2.87 0.79
N LYS A 197 -35.76 4.11 0.99
CA LYS A 197 -36.45 4.94 -0.02
C LYS A 197 -35.78 6.30 -0.23
N SER A 198 -34.87 6.70 0.65
CA SER A 198 -34.25 8.02 0.60
C SER A 198 -32.81 7.96 1.07
N VAL A 199 -31.89 8.56 0.30
CA VAL A 199 -30.47 8.65 0.62
C VAL A 199 -29.96 10.08 0.48
N TYR A 200 -28.94 10.43 1.26
CA TYR A 200 -28.17 11.64 1.14
C TYR A 200 -26.75 11.32 0.71
N LEU A 201 -26.22 12.02 -0.28
CA LEU A 201 -24.84 11.84 -0.75
C LEU A 201 -23.98 12.97 -0.21
N ILE A 202 -22.85 12.64 0.41
CA ILE A 202 -21.89 13.65 0.88
C ILE A 202 -20.45 13.19 0.66
N GLY A 203 -19.59 14.08 0.19
CA GLY A 203 -18.19 13.76 -0.11
C GLY A 203 -17.26 14.94 0.06
N GLN A 204 -15.98 14.61 0.13
CA GLN A 204 -14.89 15.60 0.10
C GLN A 204 -14.75 16.20 -1.29
N ASP A 205 -14.58 17.53 -1.40
CA ASP A 205 -14.50 18.25 -2.68
C ASP A 205 -13.12 18.12 -3.32
N TYR A 206 -12.90 17.00 -3.97
CA TYR A 206 -11.79 16.73 -4.89
C TYR A 206 -12.14 15.52 -5.78
N SER A 207 -11.24 15.15 -6.71
CA SER A 207 -11.53 14.19 -7.77
C SER A 207 -12.15 12.86 -7.28
N PHE A 208 -11.63 12.30 -6.18
CA PHE A 208 -12.17 11.07 -5.60
C PHE A 208 -13.57 11.27 -5.03
N GLY A 209 -13.82 12.31 -4.22
CA GLY A 209 -15.15 12.54 -3.64
C GLY A 209 -16.21 12.81 -4.73
N GLN A 210 -15.85 13.57 -5.77
CA GLN A 210 -16.68 13.80 -6.94
C GLN A 210 -16.98 12.49 -7.68
N ALA A 211 -15.98 11.61 -7.85
CA ALA A 211 -16.18 10.29 -8.45
C ALA A 211 -17.13 9.42 -7.65
N VAL A 212 -17.02 9.41 -6.31
CA VAL A 212 -17.93 8.67 -5.42
C VAL A 212 -19.38 9.13 -5.59
N LEU A 213 -19.63 10.44 -5.57
CA LEU A 213 -20.98 10.96 -5.70
C LEU A 213 -21.55 10.68 -7.10
N ARG A 214 -20.75 10.84 -8.15
CA ARG A 214 -21.16 10.53 -9.53
C ARG A 214 -21.55 9.06 -9.67
N GLU A 215 -20.72 8.15 -9.20
CA GLU A 215 -20.96 6.71 -9.30
C GLU A 215 -22.15 6.27 -8.45
N ALA A 216 -22.31 6.82 -7.24
CA ALA A 216 -23.48 6.56 -6.40
C ALA A 216 -24.78 6.95 -7.12
N LYS A 217 -24.84 8.13 -7.75
CA LYS A 217 -26.01 8.58 -8.53
C LYS A 217 -26.29 7.64 -9.71
N GLN A 218 -25.28 7.29 -10.47
CA GLN A 218 -25.40 6.40 -11.62
C GLN A 218 -25.94 5.03 -11.24
N GLN A 219 -25.37 4.41 -10.21
CA GLN A 219 -25.77 3.07 -9.77
C GLN A 219 -27.14 3.08 -9.06
N LEU A 220 -27.48 4.10 -8.28
CA LEU A 220 -28.82 4.26 -7.71
C LEU A 220 -29.87 4.35 -8.82
N THR A 221 -29.66 5.20 -9.83
CA THR A 221 -30.57 5.34 -10.95
C THR A 221 -30.78 4.01 -11.69
N SER A 222 -29.71 3.23 -11.85
CA SER A 222 -29.77 1.93 -12.55
C SER A 222 -30.38 0.80 -11.72
N LEU A 223 -29.99 0.68 -10.45
CA LEU A 223 -30.31 -0.50 -9.62
C LEU A 223 -31.51 -0.31 -8.71
N ARG A 224 -31.77 0.92 -8.29
CA ARG A 224 -32.81 1.31 -7.33
C ARG A 224 -33.41 2.68 -7.69
N PRO A 225 -34.05 2.80 -8.86
CA PRO A 225 -34.70 4.06 -9.30
C PRO A 225 -35.84 4.51 -8.35
N ASP A 226 -36.28 3.63 -7.47
CA ASP A 226 -37.27 3.91 -6.42
C ASP A 226 -36.70 4.66 -5.20
N ILE A 227 -35.36 4.82 -5.11
CA ILE A 227 -34.70 5.56 -4.03
C ILE A 227 -34.52 7.02 -4.45
N GLN A 228 -35.09 7.93 -3.64
CA GLN A 228 -34.91 9.37 -3.80
C GLN A 228 -33.52 9.77 -3.27
N ILE A 229 -32.76 10.54 -4.05
CA ILE A 229 -31.61 11.28 -3.56
C ILE A 229 -32.14 12.59 -2.96
N SER A 230 -32.24 12.65 -1.64
CA SER A 230 -32.82 13.79 -0.90
C SER A 230 -31.85 14.95 -0.72
N GLY A 231 -30.61 14.79 -1.12
CA GLY A 231 -29.57 15.82 -1.17
C GLY A 231 -28.23 15.23 -1.58
N ASP A 232 -27.41 16.10 -2.16
CA ASP A 232 -26.02 15.79 -2.46
C ASP A 232 -25.15 17.03 -2.30
N GLU A 233 -24.04 16.91 -1.62
CA GLU A 233 -23.11 18.01 -1.45
C GLU A 233 -21.66 17.56 -1.28
N LEU A 234 -20.76 18.45 -1.63
CA LEU A 234 -19.33 18.31 -1.39
C LEU A 234 -18.87 19.31 -0.33
N HIS A 235 -17.87 18.96 0.44
CA HIS A 235 -17.29 19.84 1.45
C HIS A 235 -15.76 19.92 1.31
N PRO A 236 -15.11 21.02 1.73
CA PRO A 236 -13.66 21.16 1.67
C PRO A 236 -12.93 20.06 2.43
N MET A 237 -12.06 19.30 1.74
CA MET A 237 -11.31 18.17 2.30
C MET A 237 -10.36 18.62 3.42
N GLY A 238 -10.49 18.03 4.62
CA GLY A 238 -9.59 18.25 5.77
C GLY A 238 -9.67 19.64 6.39
N ARG A 239 -10.62 20.49 5.98
CA ARG A 239 -10.73 21.89 6.44
C ARG A 239 -11.94 22.15 7.32
N VAL A 240 -12.95 21.30 7.24
CA VAL A 240 -14.18 21.43 8.02
C VAL A 240 -13.88 21.01 9.47
N LYS A 241 -14.10 21.94 10.40
CA LYS A 241 -13.91 21.73 11.84
C LYS A 241 -15.20 21.28 12.55
N ASP A 242 -16.34 21.70 12.00
CA ASP A 242 -17.67 21.42 12.53
C ASP A 242 -18.57 20.87 11.42
N PHE A 243 -19.02 19.63 11.58
CA PHE A 243 -19.94 18.96 10.67
C PHE A 243 -21.42 19.06 11.09
N LEU A 244 -21.75 19.74 12.21
CA LEU A 244 -23.15 19.91 12.65
C LEU A 244 -24.06 20.53 11.56
N PRO A 245 -23.63 21.55 10.79
CA PRO A 245 -24.46 22.09 9.72
C PRO A 245 -24.78 21.04 8.63
N TYR A 246 -23.81 20.22 8.25
CA TYR A 246 -24.01 19.13 7.28
C TYR A 246 -24.94 18.04 7.84
N ALA A 247 -24.70 17.60 9.07
CA ALA A 247 -25.52 16.60 9.74
C ALA A 247 -26.97 17.06 9.92
N SER A 248 -27.17 18.35 10.24
CA SER A 248 -28.50 18.95 10.36
C SER A 248 -29.25 18.96 9.03
N LYS A 249 -28.59 19.29 7.93
CA LYS A 249 -29.17 19.18 6.57
C LYS A 249 -29.55 17.73 6.23
N ILE A 250 -28.66 16.77 6.49
CA ILE A 250 -28.92 15.34 6.28
C ILE A 250 -30.18 14.92 7.04
N LYS A 251 -30.28 15.27 8.33
CA LYS A 251 -31.47 14.94 9.13
C LYS A 251 -32.73 15.64 8.61
N ALA A 252 -32.64 16.92 8.28
CA ALA A 252 -33.79 17.71 7.80
C ALA A 252 -34.28 17.24 6.42
N SER A 253 -33.42 16.63 5.60
CA SER A 253 -33.79 16.09 4.28
C SER A 253 -34.69 14.84 4.34
N GLY A 254 -34.84 14.24 5.52
CA GLY A 254 -35.57 12.98 5.67
C GLY A 254 -34.84 11.76 5.11
N ALA A 255 -33.53 11.87 4.84
CA ALA A 255 -32.75 10.75 4.39
C ALA A 255 -32.79 9.58 5.38
N GLN A 256 -32.93 8.37 4.89
CA GLN A 256 -32.86 7.13 5.66
C GLN A 256 -31.45 6.54 5.69
N ALA A 257 -30.59 6.99 4.75
CA ALA A 257 -29.20 6.61 4.73
C ALA A 257 -28.31 7.71 4.15
N VAL A 258 -27.02 7.64 4.50
CA VAL A 258 -25.96 8.44 3.92
C VAL A 258 -25.04 7.54 3.12
N ILE A 259 -24.64 7.95 1.93
CA ILE A 259 -23.60 7.31 1.14
C ILE A 259 -22.42 8.27 1.09
N THR A 260 -21.23 7.81 1.51
CA THR A 260 -20.05 8.67 1.57
C THR A 260 -18.74 7.93 1.34
N GLY A 261 -17.83 8.59 0.62
CA GLY A 261 -16.43 8.20 0.50
C GLY A 261 -15.51 8.92 1.48
N ASN A 262 -16.03 9.73 2.40
CA ASN A 262 -15.22 10.46 3.36
C ASN A 262 -14.23 9.55 4.11
N TRP A 263 -13.05 10.07 4.37
CA TRP A 263 -11.99 9.39 5.11
C TRP A 263 -11.28 10.34 6.08
N GLY A 264 -10.49 9.78 6.99
CA GLY A 264 -9.79 10.54 8.03
C GLY A 264 -10.74 11.27 8.96
N ASN A 265 -10.33 12.43 9.43
CA ASN A 265 -11.13 13.23 10.37
C ASN A 265 -12.49 13.66 9.83
N ASP A 266 -12.62 13.87 8.52
CA ASP A 266 -13.89 14.29 7.90
C ASP A 266 -14.99 13.23 8.08
N LEU A 267 -14.64 11.94 7.97
CA LEU A 267 -15.59 10.87 8.25
C LEU A 267 -15.96 10.84 9.75
N THR A 268 -14.96 10.86 10.60
CA THR A 268 -15.15 10.78 12.06
C THR A 268 -16.01 11.93 12.58
N LEU A 269 -15.75 13.17 12.12
CA LEU A 269 -16.53 14.35 12.52
C LEU A 269 -17.94 14.30 11.96
N LEU A 270 -18.15 13.88 10.72
CA LEU A 270 -19.48 13.72 10.13
C LEU A 270 -20.33 12.74 10.93
N VAL A 271 -19.78 11.57 11.28
CA VAL A 271 -20.50 10.54 12.03
C VAL A 271 -20.83 11.01 13.45
N LYS A 272 -19.89 11.70 14.12
CA LYS A 272 -20.14 12.31 15.44
C LYS A 272 -21.26 13.32 15.38
N ALA A 273 -21.21 14.24 14.42
CA ALA A 273 -22.23 15.26 14.23
C ALA A 273 -23.60 14.66 13.90
N ALA A 274 -23.65 13.62 13.06
CA ALA A 274 -24.88 12.90 12.76
C ALA A 274 -25.52 12.27 14.00
N LYS A 275 -24.69 11.66 14.86
CA LYS A 275 -25.15 11.14 16.16
C LYS A 275 -25.71 12.27 17.07
N GLU A 276 -24.97 13.37 17.13
CA GLU A 276 -25.34 14.53 18.00
C GLU A 276 -26.66 15.14 17.59
N VAL A 277 -26.94 15.31 16.30
CA VAL A 277 -28.27 15.79 15.83
C VAL A 277 -29.35 14.71 15.89
N GLY A 278 -29.03 13.48 16.32
CA GLY A 278 -29.97 12.37 16.40
C GLY A 278 -30.40 11.84 15.02
N PHE A 279 -29.51 11.80 14.05
CA PHE A 279 -29.72 11.08 12.79
C PHE A 279 -29.67 9.56 13.04
N ASP A 280 -30.77 8.87 12.73
CA ASP A 280 -30.93 7.43 12.99
C ASP A 280 -30.82 6.54 11.75
N GLY A 281 -30.37 7.11 10.63
CA GLY A 281 -30.22 6.42 9.36
C GLY A 281 -28.96 5.55 9.26
N LYS A 282 -28.90 4.78 8.17
CA LYS A 282 -27.72 3.97 7.85
C LYS A 282 -26.61 4.81 7.19
N PHE A 283 -25.37 4.34 7.33
CA PHE A 283 -24.21 4.86 6.60
C PHE A 283 -23.63 3.77 5.71
N TYR A 284 -23.61 4.02 4.42
CA TYR A 284 -22.88 3.21 3.44
C TYR A 284 -21.57 3.92 3.15
N THR A 285 -20.46 3.36 3.67
CA THR A 285 -19.17 4.06 3.70
C THR A 285 -18.07 3.27 3.02
N PHE A 286 -17.07 3.99 2.55
CA PHE A 286 -15.83 3.36 2.08
C PHE A 286 -14.87 3.06 3.25
N TYR A 287 -14.93 3.85 4.32
CA TYR A 287 -13.95 3.85 5.40
C TYR A 287 -14.57 3.85 6.80
N GLY A 288 -15.80 3.35 6.95
CA GLY A 288 -16.44 3.24 8.26
C GLY A 288 -15.71 2.35 9.27
N ASN A 289 -14.86 1.45 8.79
CA ASN A 289 -13.97 0.61 9.59
C ASN A 289 -12.59 1.24 9.83
N ALA A 290 -12.35 2.49 9.39
CA ALA A 290 -11.06 3.15 9.51
C ALA A 290 -10.78 3.63 10.93
N LEU A 291 -9.50 3.96 11.16
CA LEU A 291 -8.96 4.43 12.43
C LEU A 291 -9.83 5.53 13.05
N GLY A 292 -10.26 5.33 14.30
CA GLY A 292 -11.09 6.26 15.06
C GLY A 292 -12.59 6.26 14.75
N ALA A 293 -13.01 5.72 13.61
CA ALA A 293 -14.42 5.76 13.20
C ALA A 293 -15.31 4.86 14.08
N PRO A 294 -15.00 3.57 14.34
CA PRO A 294 -15.81 2.72 15.21
C PRO A 294 -15.96 3.27 16.63
N ALA A 295 -14.87 3.75 17.23
CA ALA A 295 -14.91 4.37 18.56
C ALA A 295 -15.76 5.64 18.60
N ALA A 296 -15.71 6.47 17.54
CA ALA A 296 -16.51 7.69 17.46
C ALA A 296 -18.01 7.42 17.31
N MET A 297 -18.36 6.36 16.57
CA MET A 297 -19.76 5.95 16.36
C MET A 297 -20.38 5.30 17.60
N GLY A 298 -19.59 4.45 18.29
CA GLY A 298 -20.07 3.71 19.46
C GLY A 298 -21.33 2.91 19.16
N ASP A 299 -22.20 2.76 20.15
CA ASP A 299 -23.47 2.00 20.01
C ASP A 299 -24.38 2.52 18.90
N ALA A 300 -24.31 3.81 18.55
CA ALA A 300 -25.12 4.37 17.48
C ALA A 300 -24.78 3.82 16.09
N GLY A 301 -23.55 3.33 15.89
CA GLY A 301 -23.12 2.72 14.63
C GLY A 301 -23.49 1.25 14.48
N VAL A 302 -23.83 0.57 15.59
CA VAL A 302 -24.14 -0.87 15.60
C VAL A 302 -25.38 -1.16 14.74
N GLY A 303 -25.24 -2.07 13.78
CA GLY A 303 -26.30 -2.44 12.85
C GLY A 303 -26.63 -1.37 11.79
N LYS A 304 -25.93 -0.22 11.76
CA LYS A 304 -26.24 0.91 10.87
C LYS A 304 -25.10 1.30 9.95
N VAL A 305 -23.84 1.16 10.38
CA VAL A 305 -22.68 1.55 9.57
C VAL A 305 -22.16 0.36 8.79
N LEU A 306 -22.22 0.45 7.47
CA LEU A 306 -21.61 -0.50 6.56
C LEU A 306 -20.31 0.09 6.02
N ALA A 307 -19.31 -0.75 5.89
CA ALA A 307 -18.03 -0.39 5.29
C ALA A 307 -17.60 -1.42 4.25
N VAL A 308 -16.92 -0.96 3.19
CA VAL A 308 -16.34 -1.83 2.15
C VAL A 308 -14.82 -1.80 2.22
N ALA A 309 -14.20 -2.97 2.22
CA ALA A 309 -12.75 -3.10 2.20
C ALA A 309 -12.33 -4.36 1.41
N GLU A 310 -11.05 -4.47 1.13
CA GLU A 310 -10.48 -5.70 0.57
C GLU A 310 -10.42 -6.84 1.60
N TRP A 311 -10.36 -6.48 2.87
CA TRP A 311 -10.29 -7.39 4.01
C TRP A 311 -10.69 -6.66 5.31
N MET A 312 -11.18 -7.40 6.29
CA MET A 312 -11.48 -6.94 7.64
C MET A 312 -11.08 -8.02 8.66
N PRO A 313 -10.74 -7.68 9.93
CA PRO A 313 -10.29 -8.64 10.93
C PRO A 313 -11.22 -9.85 11.14
N ASN A 314 -12.53 -9.66 10.97
CA ASN A 314 -13.54 -10.70 11.17
C ASN A 314 -13.96 -11.42 9.88
N VAL A 315 -13.18 -11.30 8.81
CA VAL A 315 -13.36 -12.17 7.63
C VAL A 315 -12.99 -13.60 8.02
N ALA A 316 -13.89 -14.52 7.72
CA ALA A 316 -13.73 -15.92 8.10
C ALA A 316 -12.50 -16.58 7.46
N GLY A 317 -11.87 -17.50 8.21
CA GLY A 317 -10.77 -18.32 7.74
C GLY A 317 -9.55 -18.28 8.66
N ALA A 318 -8.91 -19.43 8.86
CA ALA A 318 -7.75 -19.55 9.74
C ALA A 318 -6.57 -18.66 9.33
N GLU A 319 -6.32 -18.51 8.01
CA GLU A 319 -5.26 -17.66 7.48
C GLU A 319 -5.52 -16.17 7.76
N SER A 320 -6.80 -15.73 7.71
CA SER A 320 -7.20 -14.36 8.07
C SER A 320 -6.94 -14.07 9.53
N VAL A 321 -7.34 -14.98 10.42
CA VAL A 321 -7.10 -14.88 11.87
C VAL A 321 -5.60 -14.83 12.17
N LYS A 322 -4.81 -15.74 11.60
CA LYS A 322 -3.36 -15.82 11.77
C LYS A 322 -2.66 -14.53 11.31
N PHE A 323 -3.11 -13.99 10.16
CA PHE A 323 -2.59 -12.73 9.63
C PHE A 323 -2.82 -11.56 10.60
N TYR A 324 -4.06 -11.42 11.10
CA TYR A 324 -4.40 -10.36 12.05
C TYR A 324 -3.67 -10.51 13.38
N GLN A 325 -3.60 -11.73 13.92
CA GLN A 325 -2.86 -11.99 15.15
C GLN A 325 -1.37 -11.65 15.03
N ALA A 326 -0.74 -11.94 13.89
CA ALA A 326 0.65 -11.58 13.63
C ALA A 326 0.86 -10.05 13.60
N PHE A 327 -0.11 -9.29 13.05
CA PHE A 327 -0.07 -7.83 13.11
C PHE A 327 -0.16 -7.33 14.56
N LYS A 328 -1.12 -7.84 15.33
CA LYS A 328 -1.31 -7.46 16.75
C LYS A 328 -0.14 -7.85 17.65
N GLN A 329 0.59 -8.91 17.34
CA GLN A 329 1.82 -9.25 18.06
C GLN A 329 2.94 -8.22 17.81
N ARG A 330 2.94 -7.58 16.63
CA ARG A 330 3.93 -6.55 16.31
C ARG A 330 3.52 -5.16 16.81
N PHE A 331 2.21 -4.87 16.80
CA PHE A 331 1.60 -3.60 17.20
C PHE A 331 0.49 -3.90 18.21
N ASP A 332 0.83 -3.88 19.48
CA ASP A 332 -0.03 -4.34 20.57
C ASP A 332 -0.94 -3.25 21.16
N LYS A 333 -0.65 -1.99 20.85
CA LYS A 333 -1.44 -0.87 21.35
C LYS A 333 -2.73 -0.71 20.55
N PRO A 334 -3.88 -0.47 21.22
CA PRO A 334 -5.15 -0.22 20.53
C PRO A 334 -5.07 0.88 19.45
N SER A 335 -4.36 1.98 19.72
CA SER A 335 -4.17 3.08 18.77
C SER A 335 -3.34 2.73 17.54
N GLU A 336 -2.70 1.57 17.52
CA GLU A 336 -1.89 1.07 16.42
C GLU A 336 -2.64 0.02 15.58
N ASP A 337 -3.80 -0.43 16.04
CA ASP A 337 -4.57 -1.53 15.48
C ASP A 337 -5.36 -1.11 14.22
N TYR A 338 -4.65 -0.82 13.16
CA TYR A 338 -5.24 -0.58 11.84
C TYR A 338 -4.40 -1.20 10.74
N VAL A 339 -4.77 -2.41 10.34
CA VAL A 339 -4.03 -3.21 9.37
C VAL A 339 -4.66 -3.14 7.97
N HIS A 340 -3.79 -3.08 6.96
CA HIS A 340 -4.15 -3.07 5.55
C HIS A 340 -3.54 -4.28 4.83
N LEU A 341 -4.35 -5.29 4.55
CA LEU A 341 -3.89 -6.49 3.86
C LEU A 341 -3.33 -6.18 2.46
N ARG A 342 -3.94 -5.24 1.72
CA ARG A 342 -3.49 -4.83 0.39
C ARG A 342 -2.06 -4.30 0.35
N MET A 343 -1.58 -3.67 1.44
CA MET A 343 -0.20 -3.18 1.52
C MET A 343 0.79 -4.34 1.65
N GLN A 344 0.40 -5.40 2.33
CA GLN A 344 1.18 -6.62 2.44
C GLN A 344 1.21 -7.37 1.09
N LEU A 345 0.06 -7.49 0.41
CA LEU A 345 -0.03 -8.06 -0.93
C LEU A 345 0.80 -7.26 -1.94
N MET A 346 0.77 -5.92 -1.86
CA MET A 346 1.59 -5.03 -2.70
C MET A 346 3.08 -5.30 -2.51
N MET A 347 3.54 -5.40 -1.27
CA MET A 347 4.95 -5.68 -0.98
C MET A 347 5.36 -7.06 -1.48
N GLU A 348 4.54 -8.09 -1.29
CA GLU A 348 4.83 -9.43 -1.82
C GLU A 348 4.84 -9.45 -3.36
N ALA A 349 3.94 -8.71 -4.01
CA ALA A 349 3.96 -8.56 -5.47
C ALA A 349 5.24 -7.88 -5.97
N LEU A 350 5.68 -6.82 -5.28
CA LEU A 350 6.94 -6.14 -5.59
C LEU A 350 8.14 -7.08 -5.42
N VAL A 351 8.22 -7.81 -4.30
CA VAL A 351 9.30 -8.77 -4.03
C VAL A 351 9.34 -9.85 -5.11
N GLN A 352 8.21 -10.49 -5.41
CA GLN A 352 8.15 -11.50 -6.47
C GLN A 352 8.54 -10.93 -7.84
N ALA A 353 8.17 -9.69 -8.14
CA ALA A 353 8.52 -9.05 -9.40
C ALA A 353 10.03 -8.78 -9.51
N ILE A 354 10.67 -8.30 -8.44
CA ILE A 354 12.13 -8.11 -8.37
C ILE A 354 12.86 -9.45 -8.53
N GLU A 355 12.42 -10.49 -7.81
CA GLU A 355 13.01 -11.83 -7.87
C GLU A 355 12.88 -12.46 -9.26
N ARG A 356 11.72 -12.34 -9.92
CA ARG A 356 11.49 -12.81 -11.29
C ARG A 356 12.28 -12.02 -12.33
N ALA A 357 12.48 -10.73 -12.11
CA ALA A 357 13.33 -9.89 -12.95
C ALA A 357 14.82 -10.17 -12.74
N GLY A 358 15.21 -10.77 -11.61
CA GLY A 358 16.59 -10.88 -11.16
C GLY A 358 17.27 -9.53 -10.92
N SER A 359 16.49 -8.45 -10.85
CA SER A 359 16.97 -7.06 -10.83
C SER A 359 15.98 -6.16 -10.10
N SER A 360 16.49 -5.09 -9.46
CA SER A 360 15.66 -4.01 -8.92
C SER A 360 15.44 -2.85 -9.90
N GLU A 361 15.84 -3.00 -11.17
CA GLU A 361 15.63 -1.95 -12.16
C GLU A 361 14.12 -1.77 -12.44
N PRO A 362 13.58 -0.54 -12.34
CA PRO A 362 12.14 -0.29 -12.37
C PRO A 362 11.39 -0.78 -13.62
N LEU A 363 12.00 -0.70 -14.82
CA LEU A 363 11.34 -1.18 -16.03
C LEU A 363 11.22 -2.71 -16.03
N ALA A 364 12.31 -3.41 -15.69
CA ALA A 364 12.30 -4.87 -15.61
C ALA A 364 11.29 -5.36 -14.57
N VAL A 365 11.21 -4.67 -13.43
CA VAL A 365 10.26 -4.98 -12.34
C VAL A 365 8.82 -4.69 -12.77
N ALA A 366 8.55 -3.57 -13.45
CA ALA A 366 7.22 -3.23 -13.96
C ALA A 366 6.65 -4.33 -14.84
N LEU A 367 7.45 -4.84 -15.78
CA LEU A 367 7.07 -5.94 -16.69
C LEU A 367 6.75 -7.26 -15.95
N GLN A 368 7.32 -7.48 -14.76
CA GLN A 368 6.98 -8.62 -13.91
C GLN A 368 5.80 -8.34 -12.98
N LEU A 369 5.62 -7.09 -12.53
CA LEU A 369 4.43 -6.68 -11.76
C LEU A 369 3.14 -6.85 -12.55
N GLU A 370 3.14 -6.64 -13.86
CA GLU A 370 2.00 -6.92 -14.75
C GLU A 370 1.52 -8.39 -14.68
N LYS A 371 2.41 -9.29 -14.30
CA LYS A 371 2.14 -10.73 -14.15
C LYS A 371 1.96 -11.14 -12.68
N ALA A 372 1.90 -10.17 -11.77
CA ALA A 372 1.85 -10.46 -10.36
C ALA A 372 0.54 -11.15 -9.98
N GLU A 373 0.67 -12.25 -9.26
CA GLU A 373 -0.41 -12.96 -8.61
C GLU A 373 0.07 -13.38 -7.22
N VAL A 374 -0.60 -12.88 -6.18
CA VAL A 374 -0.16 -13.04 -4.79
C VAL A 374 -1.33 -13.40 -3.89
N SER A 375 -1.03 -14.09 -2.81
CA SER A 375 -2.01 -14.46 -1.78
C SER A 375 -1.45 -14.27 -0.38
N MET A 376 -2.30 -13.79 0.53
CA MET A 376 -1.99 -13.63 1.95
C MET A 376 -3.28 -13.47 2.76
N GLY A 377 -3.29 -13.91 4.01
CA GLY A 377 -4.43 -13.73 4.90
C GLY A 377 -5.74 -14.35 4.37
N GLY A 378 -5.64 -15.40 3.57
CA GLY A 378 -6.77 -16.03 2.92
C GLY A 378 -7.33 -15.29 1.69
N GLN A 379 -6.72 -14.18 1.29
CA GLN A 379 -7.07 -13.42 0.09
C GLN A 379 -6.07 -13.67 -1.03
N ARG A 380 -6.54 -13.62 -2.27
CA ARG A 380 -5.73 -13.75 -3.48
C ARG A 380 -6.10 -12.65 -4.45
N GLY A 381 -5.09 -12.03 -5.08
CA GLY A 381 -5.31 -11.05 -6.10
C GLY A 381 -4.27 -11.12 -7.21
N LYS A 382 -4.60 -10.51 -8.35
CA LYS A 382 -3.74 -10.44 -9.52
C LYS A 382 -3.71 -9.05 -10.12
N MET A 383 -2.60 -8.67 -10.69
CA MET A 383 -2.48 -7.43 -11.45
C MET A 383 -3.11 -7.58 -12.83
N ARG A 384 -3.90 -6.62 -13.27
CA ARG A 384 -4.40 -6.53 -14.64
C ARG A 384 -3.42 -5.69 -15.47
N ALA A 385 -2.76 -6.32 -16.43
CA ALA A 385 -1.70 -5.69 -17.23
C ALA A 385 -2.20 -4.53 -18.12
N GLN A 386 -3.51 -4.48 -18.42
CA GLN A 386 -4.09 -3.46 -19.31
C GLN A 386 -4.02 -2.05 -18.67
N ASP A 387 -4.20 -1.94 -17.36
CA ASP A 387 -4.36 -0.68 -16.65
C ASP A 387 -3.65 -0.63 -15.29
N HIS A 388 -2.91 -1.66 -14.93
CA HIS A 388 -2.22 -1.81 -13.66
C HIS A 388 -3.12 -1.67 -12.43
N GLN A 389 -4.40 -2.10 -12.58
CA GLN A 389 -5.33 -2.23 -11.48
C GLN A 389 -5.26 -3.65 -10.89
N PHE A 390 -4.93 -3.76 -9.62
CA PHE A 390 -4.94 -5.04 -8.91
C PHE A 390 -6.38 -5.51 -8.68
N GLN A 391 -6.68 -6.71 -9.12
CA GLN A 391 -7.97 -7.37 -9.00
C GLN A 391 -7.96 -8.27 -7.78
N GLN A 392 -8.84 -7.99 -6.81
CA GLN A 392 -8.93 -8.70 -5.54
C GLN A 392 -10.36 -8.78 -5.03
N PRO A 393 -10.69 -9.72 -4.13
CA PRO A 393 -11.99 -9.77 -3.47
C PRO A 393 -12.28 -8.50 -2.69
N LEU A 394 -13.58 -8.21 -2.49
CA LEU A 394 -14.05 -7.18 -1.57
C LEU A 394 -14.98 -7.79 -0.53
N VAL A 395 -15.05 -7.15 0.62
CA VAL A 395 -15.98 -7.48 1.70
C VAL A 395 -16.76 -6.23 2.10
N VAL A 396 -18.06 -6.39 2.29
CA VAL A 396 -18.90 -5.41 2.98
C VAL A 396 -19.21 -5.97 4.36
N GLY A 397 -18.82 -5.21 5.37
CA GLY A 397 -19.12 -5.51 6.77
C GLY A 397 -20.08 -4.49 7.34
N ILE A 398 -20.80 -4.90 8.39
CA ILE A 398 -21.66 -4.02 9.19
C ILE A 398 -21.10 -3.92 10.61
N MET A 399 -21.07 -2.73 11.16
CA MET A 399 -20.57 -2.49 12.50
C MET A 399 -21.39 -3.24 13.54
N ALA A 400 -20.73 -3.92 14.45
CA ALA A 400 -21.32 -4.71 15.53
C ALA A 400 -20.47 -4.64 16.80
N LYS A 401 -21.05 -4.97 17.95
CA LYS A 401 -20.29 -5.15 19.20
C LYS A 401 -19.36 -6.35 19.07
N GLN A 402 -18.19 -6.24 19.66
CA GLN A 402 -17.30 -7.38 19.79
C GLN A 402 -17.97 -8.49 20.58
N GLY A 403 -17.87 -9.71 20.10
CA GLY A 403 -18.36 -10.90 20.77
C GLY A 403 -18.78 -12.02 19.82
N GLY A 404 -18.88 -13.22 20.37
CA GLY A 404 -19.28 -14.43 19.64
C GLY A 404 -18.32 -14.80 18.50
N VAL A 405 -18.81 -15.66 17.62
CA VAL A 405 -18.00 -16.20 16.50
C VAL A 405 -17.93 -15.28 15.29
N GLU A 406 -18.84 -14.33 15.16
CA GLU A 406 -18.95 -13.45 14.01
C GLU A 406 -18.09 -12.17 14.14
N VAL A 407 -17.84 -11.72 15.38
CA VAL A 407 -17.04 -10.52 15.68
C VAL A 407 -16.06 -10.78 16.83
N PRO A 408 -15.16 -11.77 16.71
CA PRO A 408 -14.19 -12.07 17.75
C PRO A 408 -13.19 -10.94 17.98
N PHE A 409 -12.97 -10.07 16.99
CA PHE A 409 -12.04 -8.95 17.06
C PHE A 409 -12.78 -7.63 16.94
N ASP A 410 -12.41 -6.69 17.81
CA ASP A 410 -12.78 -5.28 17.68
C ASP A 410 -11.73 -4.50 16.85
N VAL A 411 -11.98 -3.22 16.64
CA VAL A 411 -11.03 -2.28 16.03
C VAL A 411 -10.55 -1.32 17.13
N GLU A 412 -9.27 -1.18 17.31
CA GLU A 412 -8.63 -0.22 18.21
C GLU A 412 -9.01 -0.33 19.71
N GLY A 413 -9.38 -1.51 20.18
CA GLY A 413 -9.85 -1.67 21.57
C GLY A 413 -11.17 -0.93 21.86
N SER A 414 -11.92 -0.59 20.83
CA SER A 414 -13.17 0.17 20.95
C SER A 414 -14.35 -0.66 21.46
N GLY A 415 -14.25 -1.98 21.49
CA GLY A 415 -15.34 -2.91 21.74
C GLY A 415 -16.27 -3.09 20.53
N TYR A 416 -15.94 -2.51 19.37
CA TYR A 416 -16.72 -2.60 18.14
C TYR A 416 -15.87 -3.13 16.99
N GLY A 417 -16.43 -4.07 16.22
CA GLY A 417 -15.84 -4.61 15.02
C GLY A 417 -16.84 -4.61 13.85
N PHE A 418 -16.49 -5.32 12.79
CA PHE A 418 -17.36 -5.46 11.63
C PHE A 418 -17.69 -6.93 11.39
N LYS A 419 -18.99 -7.25 11.41
CA LYS A 419 -19.51 -8.54 10.97
C LYS A 419 -19.56 -8.54 9.45
N THR A 420 -19.08 -9.60 8.82
CA THR A 420 -19.20 -9.78 7.36
C THR A 420 -20.66 -9.87 6.94
N VAL A 421 -21.11 -8.99 6.05
CA VAL A 421 -22.42 -9.03 5.41
C VAL A 421 -22.35 -9.80 4.09
N LYS A 422 -21.35 -9.47 3.25
CA LYS A 422 -21.14 -10.13 1.97
C LYS A 422 -19.69 -10.05 1.55
N GLN A 423 -19.18 -11.15 1.02
CA GLN A 423 -17.91 -11.20 0.30
C GLN A 423 -18.18 -11.27 -1.20
N PHE A 424 -17.35 -10.59 -1.97
CA PHE A 424 -17.40 -10.55 -3.42
C PHE A 424 -16.12 -11.11 -3.97
N LYS A 425 -16.21 -11.99 -4.95
CA LYS A 425 -15.03 -12.41 -5.73
C LYS A 425 -14.53 -11.24 -6.58
N ALA A 426 -13.27 -11.25 -6.97
CA ALA A 426 -12.68 -10.19 -7.77
C ALA A 426 -13.49 -9.88 -9.04
N ASN A 427 -13.96 -10.91 -9.75
CA ASN A 427 -14.74 -10.76 -10.98
C ASN A 427 -16.18 -10.24 -10.78
N GLU A 428 -16.71 -10.24 -9.55
CA GLU A 428 -18.04 -9.67 -9.24
C GLU A 428 -18.01 -8.16 -9.06
N VAL A 429 -16.83 -7.60 -8.88
CA VAL A 429 -16.59 -6.17 -8.65
C VAL A 429 -15.61 -5.57 -9.66
N GLU A 430 -15.13 -6.36 -10.60
CA GLU A 430 -14.27 -5.89 -11.67
C GLU A 430 -15.03 -4.92 -12.59
N MET A 431 -14.37 -3.80 -12.93
CA MET A 431 -14.90 -2.81 -13.85
C MET A 431 -14.17 -2.87 -15.21
N PRO A 432 -14.84 -2.55 -16.31
CA PRO A 432 -14.18 -2.40 -17.61
C PRO A 432 -13.04 -1.36 -17.53
N SER A 433 -12.02 -1.53 -18.36
CA SER A 433 -10.92 -0.58 -18.45
C SER A 433 -11.02 0.28 -19.70
N SER A 434 -10.91 1.59 -19.53
CA SER A 434 -10.78 2.58 -20.62
C SER A 434 -9.33 3.03 -20.83
N CYS A 435 -8.38 2.43 -20.11
CA CYS A 435 -6.96 2.77 -20.16
C CYS A 435 -6.37 2.57 -21.56
N LYS A 436 -5.68 3.60 -22.04
CA LYS A 436 -4.88 3.58 -23.28
C LYS A 436 -3.42 3.86 -22.95
N MET A 437 -2.84 2.96 -22.19
CA MET A 437 -1.48 3.09 -21.65
C MET A 437 -0.44 3.11 -22.76
N VAL A 438 0.40 4.16 -22.75
CA VAL A 438 1.61 4.20 -23.58
C VAL A 438 2.72 3.47 -22.84
N ARG A 439 3.31 2.48 -23.50
CA ARG A 439 4.41 1.67 -22.93
C ARG A 439 5.75 2.24 -23.35
N PRO A 440 6.77 2.24 -22.47
CA PRO A 440 8.12 2.62 -22.86
C PRO A 440 8.64 1.64 -23.92
N ALA A 441 9.46 2.15 -24.84
CA ALA A 441 10.22 1.28 -25.75
C ALA A 441 11.12 0.34 -24.94
N SER A 442 11.12 -0.92 -25.32
CA SER A 442 11.93 -1.99 -24.71
C SER A 442 13.42 -1.81 -25.00
#